data_e9791bf853d8e2d7049557ced164ad27
#
_entry.id   e9791bf853d8e2d7049557ced164ad27
#
_cell.length_a   1.000
_cell.length_b   1.000
_cell.length_c   1.000
_cell.angle_alpha   90.00
_cell.angle_beta   90.00
_cell.angle_gamma   90.00
#
_symmetry.space_group_name_H-M   'P 1'
#
loop_
_entity.id
_entity.type
_entity.pdbx_description
1 polymer ?
#
loop_
_entity_poly.entity_id
_entity_poly.type
_entity_poly.pdbx_seq_one_letter_code
_entity_poly.pdbx_strand_id
1 'polypeptide(L)'
;MKGSIPRQFIDDLLTKSNIVYVINARVKLKKAGRDYQACCPFHHEKTPSFTVSEKKQFYYCFGCGAKGNAISFLMDYDKLEFVEAVEELAA
;
A
#
# COMPACT_ATOMS: atom_id res chain seq x y z
N MET A 1 -22.16 -12.23 3.97
CA MET A 1 -21.79 -11.66 3.90
C MET A 1 -21.67 -11.09 3.73
N LYS A 2 -21.83 -11.15 4.04
CA LYS A 2 -21.82 -10.33 4.14
C LYS A 2 -21.30 -9.43 3.61
N GLY A 3 -21.29 -9.23 3.54
CA GLY A 3 -21.42 -7.91 3.08
C GLY A 3 -20.44 -7.53 2.06
N SER A 4 -20.90 -7.26 0.89
CA SER A 4 -20.04 -6.70 -0.14
C SER A 4 -19.96 -5.20 0.07
N ILE A 5 -18.74 -4.67 -0.04
CA ILE A 5 -18.51 -3.24 0.09
C ILE A 5 -18.65 -2.61 -1.30
N PRO A 6 -19.47 -1.57 -1.45
CA PRO A 6 -19.65 -0.93 -2.77
C PRO A 6 -18.32 -0.43 -3.33
N ARG A 7 -18.13 -0.62 -4.62
CA ARG A 7 -16.91 -0.17 -5.25
C ARG A 7 -16.68 1.32 -5.11
N GLN A 8 -17.76 2.09 -5.17
CA GLN A 8 -17.67 3.55 -5.03
C GLN A 8 -17.09 3.92 -3.67
N PHE A 9 -17.50 3.22 -2.63
CA PHE A 9 -16.96 3.47 -1.29
C PHE A 9 -15.45 3.22 -1.26
N ILE A 10 -15.02 2.14 -1.90
CA ILE A 10 -13.60 1.79 -1.93
C ILE A 10 -12.82 2.84 -2.72
N ASP A 11 -13.34 3.26 -3.86
CA ASP A 11 -12.69 4.28 -4.67
C ASP A 11 -12.57 5.60 -3.92
N ASP A 12 -13.63 6.00 -3.21
CA ASP A 12 -13.60 7.22 -2.42
C ASP A 12 -12.58 7.13 -1.29
N LEU A 13 -12.53 5.97 -0.65
CA LEU A 13 -11.60 5.75 0.45
C LEU A 13 -10.16 5.85 -0.02
N LEU A 14 -9.86 5.22 -1.16
CA LEU A 14 -8.52 5.28 -1.73
C LEU A 14 -8.15 6.70 -2.14
N THR A 15 -9.12 7.45 -2.65
CA THR A 15 -8.88 8.83 -3.03
C THR A 15 -8.56 9.70 -1.81
N LYS A 16 -9.20 9.44 -0.69
CA LYS A 16 -8.99 10.22 0.54
C LYS A 16 -7.78 9.77 1.34
N SER A 17 -7.29 8.57 1.06
CA SER A 17 -6.14 8.03 1.78
C SER A 17 -4.87 8.31 1.00
N ASN A 18 -3.77 8.45 1.72
CA ASN A 18 -2.47 8.62 1.07
C ASN A 18 -1.64 7.38 1.31
N ILE A 19 -1.34 6.64 0.25
CA ILE A 19 -0.61 5.39 0.34
C ILE A 19 0.76 5.58 1.00
N VAL A 20 1.38 6.75 0.81
CA VAL A 20 2.67 7.05 1.42
C VAL A 20 2.57 6.99 2.94
N TYR A 21 1.54 7.58 3.51
CA TYR A 21 1.34 7.56 4.95
C TYR A 21 1.04 6.15 5.46
N VAL A 22 0.22 5.42 4.72
CA VAL A 22 -0.14 4.06 5.12
C VAL A 22 1.11 3.18 5.18
N ILE A 23 1.91 3.22 4.14
CA ILE A 23 3.11 2.38 4.07
C ILE A 23 4.19 2.88 5.03
N ASN A 24 4.37 4.20 5.11
CA ASN A 24 5.42 4.77 5.96
C ASN A 24 5.20 4.45 7.44
N ALA A 25 3.97 4.22 7.84
CA ALA A 25 3.68 3.85 9.22
C ALA A 25 4.23 2.44 9.55
N ARG A 26 4.51 1.64 8.54
CA ARG A 26 4.99 0.27 8.70
C ARG A 26 6.40 0.06 8.17
N VAL A 27 6.71 0.70 7.05
CA VAL A 27 7.99 0.57 6.38
C VAL A 27 8.51 1.98 6.14
N LYS A 28 9.63 2.32 6.72
CA LYS A 28 10.17 3.67 6.59
C LYS A 28 10.55 3.95 5.14
N LEU A 29 9.89 4.94 4.56
CA LEU A 29 10.12 5.33 3.18
C LEU A 29 11.07 6.50 3.10
N LYS A 30 11.80 6.56 1.98
CA LYS A 30 12.76 7.63 1.71
C LYS A 30 12.36 8.32 0.42
N LYS A 31 12.27 9.63 0.44
CA LYS A 31 11.93 10.38 -0.75
C LYS A 31 13.01 10.22 -1.81
N ALA A 32 12.60 9.93 -3.04
CA ALA A 32 13.52 9.75 -4.16
C ALA A 32 12.87 10.33 -5.40
N GLY A 33 13.19 11.60 -5.68
CA GLY A 33 12.54 12.30 -6.78
C GLY A 33 11.07 12.51 -6.49
N ARG A 34 10.22 12.05 -7.38
CA ARG A 34 8.78 12.16 -7.21
C ARG A 34 8.18 11.02 -6.41
N ASP A 35 8.93 9.95 -6.23
CA ASP A 35 8.44 8.76 -5.58
C ASP A 35 9.14 8.55 -4.24
N TYR A 36 8.78 7.48 -3.57
CA TYR A 36 9.41 7.08 -2.33
C TYR A 36 9.98 5.69 -2.49
N GLN A 37 11.06 5.39 -1.80
CA GLN A 37 11.75 4.11 -1.91
C GLN A 37 12.04 3.51 -0.55
N ALA A 38 12.19 2.19 -0.54
CA ALA A 38 12.60 1.45 0.64
C ALA A 38 13.04 0.06 0.22
N CYS A 39 13.68 -0.66 1.14
CA CYS A 39 13.93 -2.06 0.93
C CYS A 39 12.57 -2.76 1.04
N CYS A 40 12.32 -3.70 0.14
CA CYS A 40 11.03 -4.34 0.06
C CYS A 40 10.70 -5.12 1.33
N PRO A 41 9.53 -4.90 1.94
CA PRO A 41 9.14 -5.64 3.14
C PRO A 41 8.65 -7.06 2.85
N PHE A 42 8.47 -7.41 1.58
CA PHE A 42 7.95 -8.72 1.20
C PHE A 42 9.04 -9.73 0.87
N HIS A 43 10.27 -9.28 0.77
CA HIS A 43 11.40 -10.19 0.58
C HIS A 43 12.65 -9.51 1.10
N HIS A 44 13.67 -10.32 1.42
CA HIS A 44 14.93 -9.79 1.95
C HIS A 44 15.80 -9.26 0.82
N GLU A 45 16.19 -8.00 0.95
CA GLU A 45 16.98 -7.36 -0.07
C GLU A 45 17.69 -6.16 0.54
N LYS A 46 18.91 -5.89 0.09
CA LYS A 46 19.66 -4.75 0.60
C LYS A 46 19.49 -3.52 -0.28
N THR A 47 19.01 -3.71 -1.50
CA THR A 47 18.83 -2.62 -2.45
C THR A 47 17.42 -2.08 -2.35
N PRO A 48 17.24 -0.75 -2.35
CA PRO A 48 15.90 -0.17 -2.27
C PRO A 48 15.15 -0.29 -3.60
N SER A 49 14.56 -1.44 -3.82
CA SER A 49 13.81 -1.73 -5.04
C SER A 49 12.31 -1.54 -4.89
N PHE A 50 11.84 -1.26 -3.67
CA PHE A 50 10.42 -1.05 -3.38
C PHE A 50 10.10 0.42 -3.58
N THR A 51 9.20 0.72 -4.52
CA THR A 51 8.87 2.09 -4.88
C THR A 51 7.40 2.37 -4.64
N VAL A 52 7.12 3.54 -4.07
CA VAL A 52 5.74 3.98 -3.82
C VAL A 52 5.50 5.27 -4.59
N SER A 53 4.49 5.26 -5.45
CA SER A 53 4.11 6.43 -6.24
C SER A 53 2.97 7.16 -5.54
N GLU A 54 3.25 8.34 -5.02
CA GLU A 54 2.22 9.14 -4.37
C GLU A 54 1.21 9.64 -5.39
N LYS A 55 1.67 9.99 -6.58
CA LYS A 55 0.78 10.48 -7.62
C LYS A 55 -0.21 9.41 -8.06
N LYS A 56 0.27 8.19 -8.25
CA LYS A 56 -0.57 7.09 -8.72
C LYS A 56 -1.22 6.31 -7.59
N GLN A 57 -0.77 6.55 -6.36
CA GLN A 57 -1.30 5.87 -5.18
C GLN A 57 -1.17 4.35 -5.29
N PHE A 58 0.02 3.89 -5.67
CA PHE A 58 0.30 2.46 -5.69
C PHE A 58 1.79 2.21 -5.43
N TYR A 59 2.12 0.96 -5.11
CA TYR A 59 3.49 0.56 -4.88
C TYR A 59 3.90 -0.52 -5.87
N TYR A 60 5.19 -0.63 -6.08
CA TYR A 60 5.74 -1.66 -6.95
C TYR A 60 7.15 -2.00 -6.49
N CYS A 61 7.47 -3.30 -6.42
CA CYS A 61 8.81 -3.74 -6.10
C CYS A 61 9.48 -4.30 -7.35
N PHE A 62 10.55 -3.66 -7.77
CA PHE A 62 11.27 -4.10 -8.95
C PHE A 62 12.03 -5.40 -8.70
N GLY A 63 12.21 -5.80 -7.45
CA GLY A 63 12.92 -7.02 -7.12
C GLY A 63 12.05 -8.26 -7.17
N CYS A 64 10.83 -8.19 -6.65
CA CYS A 64 9.97 -9.37 -6.57
C CYS A 64 8.65 -9.22 -7.30
N GLY A 65 8.35 -8.05 -7.83
CA GLY A 65 7.12 -7.84 -8.57
C GLY A 65 5.88 -7.58 -7.74
N ALA A 66 6.02 -7.47 -6.42
CA ALA A 66 4.89 -7.13 -5.57
C ALA A 66 4.36 -5.75 -5.95
N LYS A 67 3.05 -5.61 -6.02
CA LYS A 67 2.43 -4.35 -6.42
C LYS A 67 1.00 -4.27 -5.93
N GLY A 68 0.49 -3.05 -5.85
CA GLY A 68 -0.89 -2.85 -5.46
C GLY A 68 -1.14 -1.46 -4.89
N ASN A 69 -2.34 -1.27 -4.37
CA ASN A 69 -2.74 -0.01 -3.74
C ASN A 69 -2.65 -0.14 -2.20
N ALA A 70 -3.16 0.88 -1.49
CA ALA A 70 -3.09 0.88 -0.03
C ALA A 70 -3.81 -0.33 0.58
N ILE A 71 -4.94 -0.72 0.01
CA ILE A 71 -5.69 -1.86 0.53
C ILE A 71 -4.90 -3.15 0.30
N SER A 72 -4.34 -3.32 -0.91
CA SER A 72 -3.52 -4.49 -1.22
C SER A 72 -2.33 -4.57 -0.27
N PHE A 73 -1.71 -3.44 0.02
CA PHE A 73 -0.57 -3.41 0.93
C PHE A 73 -0.95 -3.91 2.32
N LEU A 74 -2.09 -3.45 2.85
CA LEU A 74 -2.53 -3.88 4.17
C LEU A 74 -2.87 -5.37 4.18
N MET A 75 -3.46 -5.86 3.11
CA MET A 75 -3.77 -7.29 3.02
C MET A 75 -2.50 -8.13 3.01
N ASP A 76 -1.50 -7.70 2.25
CA ASP A 76 -0.28 -8.50 2.09
C ASP A 76 0.68 -8.32 3.26
N TYR A 77 0.83 -7.11 3.75
CA TYR A 77 1.81 -6.82 4.80
C TYR A 77 1.26 -7.12 6.19
N ASP A 78 0.06 -6.62 6.50
CA ASP A 78 -0.57 -6.83 7.81
C ASP A 78 -1.35 -8.14 7.86
N LYS A 79 -1.40 -8.88 6.75
CA LYS A 79 -2.12 -10.17 6.69
C LYS A 79 -3.58 -10.03 7.01
N LEU A 80 -4.19 -8.96 6.55
CA LEU A 80 -5.60 -8.69 6.76
C LEU A 80 -6.43 -9.22 5.60
N GLU A 81 -7.69 -9.53 5.90
CA GLU A 81 -8.63 -9.85 4.84
C GLU A 81 -9.15 -8.55 4.26
N PHE A 82 -9.80 -8.63 3.10
CA PHE A 82 -10.22 -7.44 2.39
C PHE A 82 -11.05 -6.48 3.25
N VAL A 83 -12.06 -6.99 3.92
CA VAL A 83 -12.93 -6.16 4.76
C VAL A 83 -12.13 -5.52 5.90
N GLU A 84 -11.23 -6.30 6.51
CA GLU A 84 -10.40 -5.79 7.59
C GLU A 84 -9.48 -4.68 7.09
N ALA A 85 -8.91 -4.85 5.90
CA ALA A 85 -8.02 -3.84 5.34
C ALA A 85 -8.79 -2.55 5.05
N VAL A 86 -10.01 -2.67 4.54
CA VAL A 86 -10.85 -1.51 4.27
C VAL A 86 -11.19 -0.79 5.56
N GLU A 87 -11.51 -1.53 6.61
CA GLU A 87 -11.82 -0.94 7.90
C GLU A 87 -10.62 -0.23 8.51
N GLU A 88 -9.45 -0.85 8.38
CA GLU A 88 -8.22 -0.24 8.89
C GLU A 88 -7.94 1.08 8.17
N LEU A 89 -8.13 1.10 6.88
CA LEU A 89 -7.88 2.29 6.07
C LEU A 89 -8.89 3.39 6.38
N ALA A 90 -10.12 3.02 6.71
CA ALA A 90 -11.18 3.96 6.99
C ALA A 90 -11.11 4.54 8.41
N ALA A 91 -10.34 3.92 9.27
CA ALA A 91 -10.25 4.36 10.67
C ALA A 91 -9.56 5.72 10.85
#